data_ebe4a60fdc1fb972d84b288a2248f409
#
_entry.id   ebe4a60fdc1fb972d84b288a2248f409
#
_cell.length_a   1.000
_cell.length_b   1.000
_cell.length_c   1.000
_cell.angle_alpha   90.00
_cell.angle_beta   90.00
_cell.angle_gamma   90.00
#
_symmetry.space_group_name_H-M   'P 1'
#
loop_
_entity.id
_entity.type
_entity.pdbx_description
1 polymer ?
#
loop_
_entity_poly.entity_id
_entity_poly.type
_entity_poly.pdbx_seq_one_letter_code
_entity_poly.pdbx_strand_id
1 'polypeptide(L)'
;MTTGPSAPERPPRREPLPRPDWLKVRIPTGEPLDRVNRLMDRGSLHTVCQEAHCPNIYECYAMGTATFLILGEVCTRKCGFCAVAKGIPSPVDPDEPRELARASREMGLQHVVITSVDRDDLEDGGAGQFVRVIEELRAALPFATTEVLVPDFRPDPIGALDAICSVRPTIFAHNVETVRRLYPAARPGSVYEDSLALLTGAAERLGGDSVKCSLILGLGETEDELREAIRDIHAAGARRLNLGQYLAPSDRHIPVKRYYSPVEFRALGEYAESLGFLKVESGPLVRSSYHAKP
;
A
#
# COMPACT_ATOMS: atom_id res chain seq x y z
N MET A 1 -15.40 -44.68 29.38
CA MET A 1 -14.27 -44.04 28.67
C MET A 1 -14.80 -43.57 27.33
N THR A 2 -15.18 -42.31 27.25
CA THR A 2 -15.71 -41.68 26.02
C THR A 2 -14.56 -40.99 25.32
N THR A 3 -14.14 -41.51 24.18
CA THR A 3 -13.15 -40.87 23.29
C THR A 3 -13.81 -39.63 22.68
N GLY A 4 -13.33 -38.45 23.05
CA GLY A 4 -13.75 -37.20 22.44
C GLY A 4 -13.37 -37.11 20.94
N PRO A 5 -14.07 -36.29 20.15
CA PRO A 5 -13.83 -36.18 18.73
C PRO A 5 -12.40 -35.67 18.47
N SER A 6 -11.66 -36.38 17.63
CA SER A 6 -10.33 -36.00 17.16
C SER A 6 -10.43 -34.64 16.41
N ALA A 7 -9.51 -33.72 16.71
CA ALA A 7 -9.40 -32.47 15.99
C ALA A 7 -9.23 -32.72 14.47
N PRO A 8 -9.84 -31.90 13.59
CA PRO A 8 -9.73 -32.10 12.15
C PRO A 8 -8.26 -32.01 11.72
N GLU A 9 -7.81 -33.00 10.97
CA GLU A 9 -6.47 -33.04 10.38
C GLU A 9 -6.25 -31.76 9.54
N ARG A 10 -5.16 -31.09 9.84
CA ARG A 10 -4.73 -29.91 9.09
C ARG A 10 -4.38 -30.35 7.66
N PRO A 11 -4.94 -29.72 6.59
CA PRO A 11 -4.62 -30.09 5.23
C PRO A 11 -3.10 -30.03 4.98
N PRO A 12 -2.56 -30.92 4.13
CA PRO A 12 -1.13 -30.97 3.86
C PRO A 12 -0.61 -29.60 3.40
N ARG A 13 0.51 -29.16 3.99
CA ARG A 13 1.18 -27.91 3.59
C ARG A 13 1.58 -28.05 2.12
N ARG A 14 1.07 -27.14 1.27
CA ARG A 14 1.55 -27.04 -0.11
C ARG A 14 2.98 -26.48 -0.05
N GLU A 15 3.90 -27.16 -0.73
CA GLU A 15 5.26 -26.65 -0.89
C GLU A 15 5.20 -25.29 -1.59
N PRO A 16 5.88 -24.26 -1.05
CA PRO A 16 5.94 -22.95 -1.70
C PRO A 16 6.66 -23.08 -3.05
N LEU A 17 6.19 -22.33 -4.04
CA LEU A 17 6.87 -22.26 -5.33
C LEU A 17 8.31 -21.74 -5.13
N PRO A 18 9.32 -22.33 -5.79
CA PRO A 18 10.70 -21.85 -5.70
C PRO A 18 10.81 -20.41 -6.23
N ARG A 19 11.46 -19.55 -5.43
CA ARG A 19 11.65 -18.14 -5.84
C ARG A 19 12.64 -18.07 -7.00
N PRO A 20 12.27 -17.43 -8.12
CA PRO A 20 13.18 -17.20 -9.25
C PRO A 20 14.33 -16.27 -8.88
N ASP A 21 15.43 -16.34 -9.68
CA ASP A 21 16.63 -15.55 -9.42
C ASP A 21 16.42 -14.03 -9.48
N TRP A 22 15.50 -13.56 -10.33
CA TRP A 22 15.18 -12.13 -10.46
C TRP A 22 14.44 -11.52 -9.25
N LEU A 23 14.02 -12.34 -8.29
CA LEU A 23 13.44 -11.92 -7.00
C LEU A 23 14.46 -11.90 -5.85
N LYS A 24 15.73 -12.23 -6.13
CA LYS A 24 16.79 -12.18 -5.13
C LYS A 24 17.29 -10.75 -4.99
N VAL A 25 17.17 -10.18 -3.81
CA VAL A 25 17.68 -8.85 -3.47
C VAL A 25 18.92 -9.01 -2.63
N ARG A 26 19.97 -8.25 -2.95
CA ARG A 26 21.12 -8.09 -2.03
C ARG A 26 20.71 -7.08 -0.96
N ILE A 27 20.76 -7.48 0.28
CA ILE A 27 20.51 -6.57 1.41
C ILE A 27 21.80 -5.76 1.63
N PRO A 28 21.80 -4.44 1.39
CA PRO A 28 22.94 -3.61 1.74
C PRO A 28 23.05 -3.58 3.28
N THR A 29 24.25 -3.69 3.80
CA THR A 29 24.57 -3.48 5.22
C THR A 29 25.24 -2.13 5.39
N GLY A 30 24.87 -1.32 6.38
CA GLY A 30 25.57 -0.05 6.67
C GLY A 30 24.76 0.98 7.47
N GLU A 31 25.44 2.04 7.89
CA GLU A 31 24.98 3.13 8.77
C GLU A 31 23.64 3.84 8.43
N PRO A 32 23.19 3.99 7.15
CA PRO A 32 21.96 4.73 6.87
C PRO A 32 20.72 4.11 7.52
N LEU A 33 20.67 2.78 7.62
CA LEU A 33 19.54 2.06 8.22
C LEU A 33 19.46 2.28 9.73
N ASP A 34 20.58 2.24 10.41
CA ASP A 34 20.63 2.40 11.88
C ASP A 34 20.19 3.79 12.31
N ARG A 35 20.44 4.81 11.49
CA ARG A 35 19.96 6.17 11.72
C ARG A 35 18.45 6.25 11.62
N VAL A 36 17.87 5.64 10.59
CA VAL A 36 16.39 5.65 10.38
C VAL A 36 15.72 4.87 11.50
N ASN A 37 16.19 3.67 11.83
CA ASN A 37 15.64 2.87 12.92
C ASN A 37 15.62 3.65 14.24
N ARG A 38 16.72 4.33 14.60
CA ARG A 38 16.77 5.16 15.83
C ARG A 38 15.77 6.31 15.83
N LEU A 39 15.45 6.90 14.67
CA LEU A 39 14.45 7.97 14.58
C LEU A 39 13.04 7.43 14.72
N MET A 40 12.76 6.26 14.13
CA MET A 40 11.46 5.58 14.28
C MET A 40 11.20 5.19 15.74
N ASP A 41 12.18 4.54 16.39
CA ASP A 41 12.08 4.11 17.78
C ASP A 41 11.82 5.29 18.75
N ARG A 42 12.45 6.45 18.52
CA ARG A 42 12.27 7.64 19.36
C ARG A 42 10.89 8.29 19.22
N GLY A 43 10.25 8.18 18.04
CA GLY A 43 8.97 8.79 17.76
C GLY A 43 7.78 7.85 17.94
N SER A 44 7.99 6.60 18.36
CA SER A 44 6.96 5.53 18.34
C SER A 44 6.27 5.46 16.98
N LEU A 45 7.04 5.69 15.90
CA LEU A 45 6.53 5.73 14.53
C LEU A 45 6.74 4.39 13.85
N HIS A 46 5.78 4.02 13.01
CA HIS A 46 5.82 2.80 12.23
C HIS A 46 6.04 3.12 10.75
N THR A 47 6.82 2.29 10.06
CA THR A 47 6.93 2.36 8.60
C THR A 47 6.49 1.05 7.98
N VAL A 48 5.68 1.13 6.92
CA VAL A 48 5.33 -0.06 6.12
C VAL A 48 6.58 -0.75 5.58
N CYS A 49 7.65 0.02 5.36
CA CYS A 49 8.92 -0.52 4.87
C CYS A 49 9.52 -1.53 5.84
N GLN A 50 9.39 -1.31 7.15
CA GLN A 50 9.84 -2.24 8.20
C GLN A 50 8.82 -3.35 8.42
N GLU A 51 7.55 -3.02 8.63
CA GLU A 51 6.47 -3.97 8.90
C GLU A 51 6.28 -5.01 7.77
N ALA A 52 6.37 -4.56 6.52
CA ALA A 52 6.25 -5.43 5.35
C ALA A 52 7.57 -6.08 4.91
N HIS A 53 8.68 -5.89 5.64
CA HIS A 53 10.01 -6.38 5.25
C HIS A 53 10.34 -6.03 3.79
N CYS A 54 10.13 -4.76 3.42
CA CYS A 54 10.22 -4.30 2.04
C CYS A 54 11.65 -4.46 1.50
N PRO A 55 11.84 -5.13 0.37
CA PRO A 55 13.17 -5.32 -0.20
C PRO A 55 13.83 -4.02 -0.66
N ASN A 56 13.06 -2.96 -0.87
CA ASN A 56 13.52 -1.69 -1.43
C ASN A 56 13.83 -0.61 -0.36
N ILE A 57 13.74 -0.96 0.93
CA ILE A 57 13.85 -0.01 2.04
C ILE A 57 15.11 0.86 1.97
N TYR A 58 16.25 0.27 1.63
CA TYR A 58 17.54 0.97 1.58
C TYR A 58 17.60 1.96 0.41
N GLU A 59 17.08 1.56 -0.75
CA GLU A 59 17.05 2.40 -1.94
C GLU A 59 16.13 3.60 -1.72
N CYS A 60 14.92 3.38 -1.20
CA CYS A 60 13.95 4.44 -0.93
C CYS A 60 14.50 5.46 0.08
N TYR A 61 15.12 4.99 1.17
CA TYR A 61 15.70 5.88 2.17
C TYR A 61 16.89 6.67 1.63
N ALA A 62 17.75 6.06 0.80
CA ALA A 62 18.85 6.77 0.13
C ALA A 62 18.33 7.85 -0.84
N MET A 63 17.16 7.65 -1.43
CA MET A 63 16.50 8.63 -2.30
C MET A 63 15.67 9.69 -1.54
N GLY A 64 15.70 9.69 -0.20
CA GLY A 64 14.93 10.63 0.63
C GLY A 64 13.42 10.41 0.58
N THR A 65 12.99 9.15 0.47
CA THR A 65 11.58 8.73 0.49
C THR A 65 11.34 7.73 1.61
N ALA A 66 10.29 7.94 2.40
CA ALA A 66 9.83 6.98 3.41
C ALA A 66 8.30 6.83 3.34
N THR A 67 7.80 5.65 3.74
CA THR A 67 6.37 5.36 3.83
C THR A 67 6.01 5.12 5.29
N PHE A 68 5.32 6.07 5.89
CA PHE A 68 4.84 5.99 7.26
C PHE A 68 3.50 5.27 7.33
N LEU A 69 3.34 4.45 8.36
CA LEU A 69 2.08 3.81 8.71
C LEU A 69 1.48 4.57 9.90
N ILE A 70 0.34 5.20 9.70
CA ILE A 70 -0.37 5.96 10.73
C ILE A 70 -1.58 5.19 11.27
N LEU A 71 -2.18 5.70 12.35
CA LEU A 71 -3.35 5.12 13.02
C LEU A 71 -3.04 3.80 13.74
N GLY A 72 -1.76 3.57 14.05
CA GLY A 72 -1.27 2.38 14.75
C GLY A 72 -0.92 1.22 13.82
N GLU A 73 -0.68 0.06 14.41
CA GLU A 73 -0.16 -1.15 13.74
C GLU A 73 -1.19 -2.29 13.60
N VAL A 74 -2.41 -2.11 14.14
CA VAL A 74 -3.47 -3.12 14.14
C VAL A 74 -4.60 -2.69 13.22
N CYS A 75 -4.90 -3.52 12.22
CA CYS A 75 -5.91 -3.28 11.20
C CYS A 75 -7.24 -3.98 11.56
N THR A 76 -8.37 -3.32 11.30
CA THR A 76 -9.70 -3.92 11.45
C THR A 76 -10.03 -4.92 10.35
N ARG A 77 -9.32 -4.88 9.21
CA ARG A 77 -9.51 -5.75 8.04
C ARG A 77 -8.59 -6.96 8.03
N LYS A 78 -8.96 -7.97 7.24
CA LYS A 78 -8.30 -9.28 7.20
C LYS A 78 -7.80 -9.64 5.79
N CYS A 79 -7.20 -8.70 5.08
CA CYS A 79 -6.65 -8.95 3.74
C CYS A 79 -5.67 -10.13 3.77
N GLY A 80 -5.89 -11.10 2.88
CA GLY A 80 -5.18 -12.38 2.91
C GLY A 80 -3.72 -12.30 2.46
N PHE A 81 -3.31 -11.21 1.83
CA PHE A 81 -1.95 -10.95 1.38
C PHE A 81 -1.14 -10.07 2.35
N CYS A 82 -1.78 -9.42 3.32
CA CYS A 82 -1.19 -8.35 4.13
C CYS A 82 -0.63 -8.89 5.46
N ALA A 83 0.62 -8.51 5.77
CA ALA A 83 1.33 -8.90 6.99
C ALA A 83 0.92 -8.12 8.24
N VAL A 84 0.28 -6.97 8.09
CA VAL A 84 -0.13 -6.10 9.21
C VAL A 84 -0.98 -6.87 10.22
N ALA A 85 -0.75 -6.63 11.50
CA ALA A 85 -1.50 -7.25 12.59
C ALA A 85 -3.00 -6.94 12.49
N LYS A 86 -3.85 -7.90 12.89
CA LYS A 86 -5.31 -7.82 12.75
C LYS A 86 -5.97 -7.94 14.11
N GLY A 87 -6.91 -7.04 14.39
CA GLY A 87 -7.57 -7.05 15.70
C GLY A 87 -8.33 -5.79 16.01
N ILE A 88 -8.34 -5.43 17.28
CA ILE A 88 -8.93 -4.18 17.80
C ILE A 88 -7.78 -3.17 17.91
N PRO A 89 -7.80 -2.08 17.14
CA PRO A 89 -6.77 -1.06 17.21
C PRO A 89 -6.79 -0.28 18.53
N SER A 90 -5.64 0.27 18.90
CA SER A 90 -5.53 1.24 19.99
C SER A 90 -6.23 2.57 19.64
N PRO A 91 -6.57 3.41 20.63
CA PRO A 91 -7.03 4.77 20.38
C PRO A 91 -6.06 5.55 19.47
N VAL A 92 -6.60 6.51 18.71
CA VAL A 92 -5.79 7.37 17.84
C VAL A 92 -4.86 8.21 18.70
N ASP A 93 -3.58 8.22 18.38
CA ASP A 93 -2.60 9.10 19.01
C ASP A 93 -2.70 10.52 18.42
N PRO A 94 -3.06 11.54 19.22
CA PRO A 94 -3.18 12.91 18.74
C PRO A 94 -1.82 13.55 18.42
N ASP A 95 -0.72 13.03 18.94
CA ASP A 95 0.63 13.54 18.76
C ASP A 95 1.34 12.94 17.53
N GLU A 96 0.86 11.82 16.99
CA GLU A 96 1.43 11.11 15.83
C GLU A 96 1.70 12.05 14.63
N PRO A 97 0.80 12.98 14.23
CA PRO A 97 1.05 13.90 13.11
C PRO A 97 2.28 14.77 13.32
N ARG A 98 2.44 15.36 14.50
CA ARG A 98 3.57 16.22 14.85
C ARG A 98 4.89 15.44 14.91
N GLU A 99 4.88 14.26 15.52
CA GLU A 99 6.06 13.40 15.61
C GLU A 99 6.49 12.90 14.23
N LEU A 100 5.55 12.54 13.35
CA LEU A 100 5.83 12.16 11.97
C LEU A 100 6.47 13.31 11.18
N ALA A 101 5.92 14.51 11.30
CA ALA A 101 6.47 15.69 10.64
C ALA A 101 7.88 16.02 11.14
N ARG A 102 8.13 15.89 12.46
CA ARG A 102 9.45 16.05 13.07
C ARG A 102 10.44 15.03 12.52
N ALA A 103 10.09 13.74 12.52
CA ALA A 103 10.96 12.67 12.01
C ALA A 103 11.26 12.86 10.52
N SER A 104 10.27 13.22 9.71
CA SER A 104 10.42 13.50 8.28
C SER A 104 11.43 14.63 8.02
N ARG A 105 11.39 15.68 8.85
CA ARG A 105 12.34 16.80 8.78
C ARG A 105 13.75 16.37 9.18
N GLU A 106 13.90 15.61 10.28
CA GLU A 106 15.20 15.11 10.74
C GLU A 106 15.84 14.14 9.74
N MET A 107 15.03 13.39 8.98
CA MET A 107 15.47 12.54 7.89
C MET A 107 15.81 13.32 6.61
N GLY A 108 15.39 14.58 6.49
CA GLY A 108 15.59 15.40 5.29
C GLY A 108 14.77 14.90 4.09
N LEU A 109 13.57 14.37 4.33
CA LEU A 109 12.75 13.79 3.28
C LEU A 109 12.27 14.87 2.29
N GLN A 110 12.29 14.54 1.02
CA GLN A 110 11.78 15.38 -0.08
C GLN A 110 10.42 14.90 -0.57
N HIS A 111 10.08 13.63 -0.30
CA HIS A 111 8.80 13.04 -0.59
C HIS A 111 8.39 12.13 0.57
N VAL A 112 7.21 12.37 1.11
CA VAL A 112 6.66 11.63 2.25
C VAL A 112 5.43 10.87 1.80
N VAL A 113 5.46 9.54 1.94
CA VAL A 113 4.30 8.70 1.71
C VAL A 113 3.65 8.36 3.06
N ILE A 114 2.35 8.57 3.15
CA ILE A 114 1.54 8.32 4.33
C ILE A 114 0.53 7.25 3.98
N THR A 115 0.50 6.17 4.73
CA THR A 115 -0.54 5.14 4.62
C THR A 115 -1.07 4.80 6.00
N SER A 116 -2.15 4.05 6.08
CA SER A 116 -2.73 3.64 7.36
C SER A 116 -3.16 2.18 7.35
N VAL A 117 -3.45 1.68 8.54
CA VAL A 117 -4.34 0.53 8.71
C VAL A 117 -5.78 0.93 8.42
N ASP A 118 -6.67 -0.02 8.08
CA ASP A 118 -8.11 0.24 8.07
C ASP A 118 -8.62 0.44 9.50
N ARG A 119 -9.45 1.46 9.68
CA ARG A 119 -10.06 1.87 10.95
C ARG A 119 -11.57 1.97 10.81
N ASP A 120 -12.22 0.83 10.47
CA ASP A 120 -13.69 0.74 10.38
C ASP A 120 -14.40 1.02 11.73
N ASP A 121 -13.62 1.12 12.81
CA ASP A 121 -14.05 1.48 14.15
C ASP A 121 -14.19 3.01 14.37
N LEU A 122 -13.65 3.83 13.45
CA LEU A 122 -13.74 5.29 13.47
C LEU A 122 -14.84 5.76 12.49
N GLU A 123 -15.60 6.77 12.85
CA GLU A 123 -16.71 7.30 12.03
C GLU A 123 -16.22 7.83 10.67
N ASP A 124 -15.04 8.45 10.63
CA ASP A 124 -14.39 8.98 9.41
C ASP A 124 -13.39 7.99 8.77
N GLY A 125 -13.31 6.75 9.27
CA GLY A 125 -12.34 5.77 8.83
C GLY A 125 -10.88 6.19 9.06
N GLY A 126 -10.62 7.26 9.80
CA GLY A 126 -9.31 7.83 10.08
C GLY A 126 -8.89 8.96 9.13
N ALA A 127 -9.77 9.47 8.28
CA ALA A 127 -9.46 10.54 7.32
C ALA A 127 -8.94 11.81 7.99
N GLY A 128 -9.48 12.19 9.14
CA GLY A 128 -9.03 13.35 9.92
C GLY A 128 -7.57 13.24 10.37
N GLN A 129 -7.04 12.04 10.59
CA GLN A 129 -5.63 11.86 10.92
C GLN A 129 -4.74 12.13 9.70
N PHE A 130 -5.14 11.67 8.49
CA PHE A 130 -4.43 12.00 7.25
C PHE A 130 -4.36 13.52 7.04
N VAL A 131 -5.46 14.23 7.25
CA VAL A 131 -5.51 15.69 7.12
C VAL A 131 -4.50 16.33 8.05
N ARG A 132 -4.52 16.00 9.35
CA ARG A 132 -3.56 16.54 10.34
C ARG A 132 -2.12 16.25 9.97
N VAL A 133 -1.82 15.03 9.52
CA VAL A 133 -0.44 14.68 9.09
C VAL A 133 0.01 15.52 7.90
N ILE A 134 -0.85 15.72 6.89
CA ILE A 134 -0.51 16.55 5.72
C ILE A 134 -0.25 18.00 6.13
N GLU A 135 -1.07 18.55 7.02
CA GLU A 135 -0.92 19.94 7.51
C GLU A 135 0.38 20.12 8.30
N GLU A 136 0.69 19.20 9.22
CA GLU A 136 1.94 19.21 9.99
C GLU A 136 3.18 19.04 9.08
N LEU A 137 3.12 18.14 8.10
CA LEU A 137 4.18 17.97 7.11
C LEU A 137 4.39 19.24 6.28
N ARG A 138 3.33 19.89 5.85
CA ARG A 138 3.41 21.14 5.08
C ARG A 138 4.03 22.26 5.88
N ALA A 139 3.71 22.36 7.17
CA ALA A 139 4.32 23.33 8.09
C ALA A 139 5.81 23.06 8.33
N ALA A 140 6.19 21.79 8.52
CA ALA A 140 7.56 21.39 8.85
C ALA A 140 8.49 21.29 7.62
N LEU A 141 7.94 20.96 6.45
CA LEU A 141 8.65 20.65 5.19
C LEU A 141 7.92 21.29 3.98
N PRO A 142 7.90 22.62 3.85
CA PRO A 142 7.08 23.34 2.86
C PRO A 142 7.42 22.99 1.39
N PHE A 143 8.58 22.41 1.13
CA PHE A 143 9.03 22.02 -0.22
C PHE A 143 8.93 20.50 -0.48
N ALA A 144 8.56 19.71 0.52
CA ALA A 144 8.37 18.29 0.33
C ALA A 144 7.00 18.03 -0.33
N THR A 145 6.97 17.01 -1.17
CA THR A 145 5.73 16.49 -1.74
C THR A 145 5.15 15.39 -0.85
N THR A 146 3.83 15.25 -0.85
CA THR A 146 3.12 14.27 -0.04
C THR A 146 2.32 13.33 -0.92
N GLU A 147 2.41 12.04 -0.64
CA GLU A 147 1.55 11.00 -1.21
C GLU A 147 0.75 10.38 -0.07
N VAL A 148 -0.55 10.24 -0.25
CA VAL A 148 -1.41 9.47 0.66
C VAL A 148 -1.82 8.17 -0.02
N LEU A 149 -1.55 7.04 0.63
CA LEU A 149 -2.07 5.73 0.23
C LEU A 149 -3.19 5.36 1.20
N VAL A 150 -4.42 5.57 0.75
CA VAL A 150 -5.60 5.52 1.61
C VAL A 150 -6.26 4.14 1.63
N PRO A 151 -6.92 3.76 2.76
CA PRO A 151 -7.77 2.59 2.86
C PRO A 151 -9.12 2.82 2.16
N ASP A 152 -10.08 1.89 2.34
CA ASP A 152 -11.43 1.99 1.74
C ASP A 152 -12.32 3.07 2.37
N PHE A 153 -12.00 3.58 3.56
CA PHE A 153 -12.83 4.52 4.33
C PHE A 153 -14.30 4.12 4.44
N ARG A 154 -14.55 2.84 4.68
CA ARG A 154 -15.88 2.25 4.55
C ARG A 154 -17.00 2.93 5.35
N PRO A 155 -16.77 3.48 6.56
CA PRO A 155 -17.82 4.19 7.28
C PRO A 155 -18.33 5.43 6.55
N ASP A 156 -17.43 6.23 5.95
CA ASP A 156 -17.77 7.44 5.20
C ASP A 156 -16.74 7.73 4.07
N PRO A 157 -16.80 7.00 2.94
CA PRO A 157 -15.85 7.20 1.85
C PRO A 157 -15.96 8.57 1.17
N ILE A 158 -17.15 9.18 1.14
CA ILE A 158 -17.35 10.49 0.50
C ILE A 158 -16.78 11.61 1.37
N GLY A 159 -17.12 11.64 2.66
CA GLY A 159 -16.57 12.61 3.60
C GLY A 159 -15.06 12.51 3.75
N ALA A 160 -14.51 11.28 3.74
CA ALA A 160 -13.07 11.04 3.74
C ALA A 160 -12.38 11.61 2.49
N LEU A 161 -12.97 11.38 1.29
CA LEU A 161 -12.47 11.97 0.04
C LEU A 161 -12.49 13.49 0.09
N ASP A 162 -13.60 14.10 0.53
CA ASP A 162 -13.74 15.54 0.64
C ASP A 162 -12.69 16.12 1.59
N ALA A 163 -12.52 15.51 2.76
CA ALA A 163 -11.55 15.95 3.76
C ALA A 163 -10.10 15.89 3.23
N ILE A 164 -9.68 14.74 2.70
CA ILE A 164 -8.30 14.54 2.23
C ILE A 164 -8.01 15.36 0.99
N CYS A 165 -8.94 15.43 0.03
CA CYS A 165 -8.74 16.22 -1.19
C CYS A 165 -8.72 17.73 -0.91
N SER A 166 -9.40 18.22 0.15
CA SER A 166 -9.38 19.62 0.54
C SER A 166 -7.97 20.12 0.89
N VAL A 167 -7.15 19.27 1.51
CA VAL A 167 -5.76 19.59 1.84
C VAL A 167 -4.77 19.32 0.70
N ARG A 168 -5.27 18.89 -0.47
CA ARG A 168 -4.52 18.75 -1.73
C ARG A 168 -3.16 18.05 -1.57
N PRO A 169 -3.12 16.75 -1.24
CA PRO A 169 -1.89 15.96 -1.34
C PRO A 169 -1.35 16.00 -2.77
N THR A 170 -0.05 15.88 -2.97
CA THR A 170 0.56 15.82 -4.31
C THR A 170 0.09 14.60 -5.09
N ILE A 171 -0.01 13.46 -4.42
CA ILE A 171 -0.52 12.19 -4.97
C ILE A 171 -1.55 11.62 -4.01
N PHE A 172 -2.70 11.25 -4.56
CA PHE A 172 -3.70 10.42 -3.90
C PHE A 172 -3.63 9.01 -4.48
N ALA A 173 -3.28 8.05 -3.65
CA ALA A 173 -3.18 6.66 -4.04
C ALA A 173 -4.21 5.80 -3.31
N HIS A 174 -4.83 4.88 -4.04
CA HIS A 174 -5.64 3.80 -3.49
C HIS A 174 -5.40 2.53 -4.30
N ASN A 175 -5.08 1.44 -3.62
CA ASN A 175 -4.75 0.19 -4.29
C ASN A 175 -6.00 -0.65 -4.54
N VAL A 176 -6.26 -1.03 -5.78
CA VAL A 176 -7.23 -2.06 -6.14
C VAL A 176 -6.70 -3.45 -5.76
N GLU A 177 -5.40 -3.61 -5.69
CA GLU A 177 -4.63 -4.80 -5.27
C GLU A 177 -4.73 -5.98 -6.24
N THR A 178 -5.93 -6.41 -6.63
CA THR A 178 -6.12 -7.58 -7.49
C THR A 178 -7.35 -7.45 -8.37
N VAL A 179 -7.60 -8.47 -9.19
CA VAL A 179 -8.74 -8.52 -10.13
C VAL A 179 -10.05 -8.82 -9.40
N ARG A 180 -11.18 -8.41 -9.97
CA ARG A 180 -12.55 -8.53 -9.42
C ARG A 180 -12.85 -9.91 -8.82
N ARG A 181 -12.58 -10.99 -9.57
CA ARG A 181 -12.86 -12.37 -9.14
C ARG A 181 -12.15 -12.76 -7.85
N LEU A 182 -10.99 -12.20 -7.58
CA LEU A 182 -10.17 -12.56 -6.43
C LEU A 182 -10.46 -11.72 -5.17
N TYR A 183 -11.28 -10.67 -5.27
CA TYR A 183 -11.58 -9.79 -4.13
C TYR A 183 -12.09 -10.53 -2.89
N PRO A 184 -13.06 -11.46 -2.98
CA PRO A 184 -13.57 -12.15 -1.79
C PRO A 184 -12.48 -12.92 -1.02
N ALA A 185 -11.47 -13.42 -1.72
CA ALA A 185 -10.37 -14.17 -1.12
C ALA A 185 -9.21 -13.28 -0.68
N ALA A 186 -8.88 -12.26 -1.47
CA ALA A 186 -7.73 -11.39 -1.23
C ALA A 186 -8.06 -10.24 -0.24
N ARG A 187 -9.24 -9.64 -0.38
CA ARG A 187 -9.71 -8.49 0.41
C ARG A 187 -11.10 -8.77 1.00
N PRO A 188 -11.25 -9.71 1.94
CA PRO A 188 -12.54 -10.03 2.53
C PRO A 188 -13.19 -8.79 3.15
N GLY A 189 -14.44 -8.50 2.73
CA GLY A 189 -15.19 -7.34 3.18
C GLY A 189 -14.94 -6.05 2.40
N SER A 190 -14.05 -6.02 1.43
CA SER A 190 -13.92 -4.93 0.44
C SER A 190 -14.67 -5.26 -0.84
N VAL A 191 -15.04 -4.24 -1.61
CA VAL A 191 -15.74 -4.34 -2.89
C VAL A 191 -14.88 -3.71 -3.98
N TYR A 192 -14.77 -4.38 -5.12
CA TYR A 192 -13.92 -3.94 -6.22
C TYR A 192 -14.40 -2.59 -6.78
N GLU A 193 -15.71 -2.45 -6.93
CA GLU A 193 -16.37 -1.25 -7.43
C GLU A 193 -16.19 -0.04 -6.50
N ASP A 194 -16.19 -0.27 -5.19
CA ASP A 194 -15.95 0.80 -4.20
C ASP A 194 -14.52 1.35 -4.32
N SER A 195 -13.54 0.47 -4.57
CA SER A 195 -12.15 0.90 -4.82
C SER A 195 -12.03 1.74 -6.09
N LEU A 196 -12.75 1.38 -7.16
CA LEU A 196 -12.79 2.20 -8.39
C LEU A 196 -13.53 3.52 -8.15
N ALA A 197 -14.62 3.52 -7.40
CA ALA A 197 -15.37 4.74 -7.05
C ALA A 197 -14.50 5.72 -6.25
N LEU A 198 -13.67 5.23 -5.34
CA LEU A 198 -12.72 6.05 -4.58
C LEU A 198 -11.70 6.73 -5.51
N LEU A 199 -11.14 5.99 -6.49
CA LEU A 199 -10.24 6.54 -7.49
C LEU A 199 -10.93 7.60 -8.36
N THR A 200 -12.17 7.33 -8.79
CA THR A 200 -12.97 8.27 -9.59
C THR A 200 -13.22 9.57 -8.81
N GLY A 201 -13.68 9.46 -7.56
CA GLY A 201 -13.93 10.62 -6.73
C GLY A 201 -12.67 11.44 -6.44
N ALA A 202 -11.50 10.80 -6.32
CA ALA A 202 -10.22 11.50 -6.18
C ALA A 202 -9.83 12.20 -7.50
N ALA A 203 -10.01 11.54 -8.66
CA ALA A 203 -9.69 12.11 -9.97
C ALA A 203 -10.56 13.34 -10.31
N GLU A 204 -11.83 13.33 -9.91
CA GLU A 204 -12.73 14.46 -10.06
C GLU A 204 -12.29 15.69 -9.24
N ARG A 205 -11.72 15.47 -8.04
CA ARG A 205 -11.32 16.54 -7.11
C ARG A 205 -9.91 17.07 -7.33
N LEU A 206 -8.97 16.21 -7.70
CA LEU A 206 -7.54 16.53 -7.80
C LEU A 206 -6.98 16.53 -9.23
N GLY A 207 -7.72 15.95 -10.18
CA GLY A 207 -7.21 15.62 -11.51
C GLY A 207 -6.52 14.25 -11.54
N GLY A 208 -6.71 13.53 -12.64
CA GLY A 208 -6.21 12.15 -12.79
C GLY A 208 -4.69 12.01 -12.66
N ASP A 209 -3.93 13.03 -13.02
CA ASP A 209 -2.45 13.06 -12.94
C ASP A 209 -1.94 12.93 -11.51
N SER A 210 -2.76 13.32 -10.53
CA SER A 210 -2.49 13.17 -9.10
C SER A 210 -3.00 11.85 -8.52
N VAL A 211 -3.68 11.01 -9.30
CA VAL A 211 -4.28 9.76 -8.80
C VAL A 211 -3.47 8.55 -9.24
N LYS A 212 -3.17 7.70 -8.25
CA LYS A 212 -2.33 6.51 -8.40
C LYS A 212 -3.04 5.27 -7.89
N CYS A 213 -2.81 4.16 -8.59
CA CYS A 213 -3.28 2.83 -8.18
C CYS A 213 -2.18 1.80 -8.27
N SER A 214 -2.32 0.70 -7.53
CA SER A 214 -1.41 -0.45 -7.64
C SER A 214 -2.16 -1.76 -7.70
N LEU A 215 -1.56 -2.73 -8.44
CA LEU A 215 -1.95 -4.13 -8.47
C LEU A 215 -0.78 -5.01 -8.03
N ILE A 216 -1.07 -6.05 -7.26
CA ILE A 216 -0.14 -7.12 -6.91
C ILE A 216 -0.47 -8.37 -7.71
N LEU A 217 0.50 -8.90 -8.44
CA LEU A 217 0.36 -10.00 -9.38
C LEU A 217 0.87 -11.31 -8.78
N GLY A 218 0.21 -12.41 -9.10
CA GLY A 218 0.60 -13.75 -8.63
C GLY A 218 -0.35 -14.35 -7.60
N LEU A 219 -1.55 -13.79 -7.46
CA LEU A 219 -2.62 -14.31 -6.59
C LEU A 219 -3.50 -15.37 -7.29
N GLY A 220 -3.37 -15.54 -8.62
CA GLY A 220 -4.12 -16.50 -9.43
C GLY A 220 -5.05 -15.87 -10.47
N GLU A 221 -4.83 -14.62 -10.78
CA GLU A 221 -5.44 -13.89 -11.89
C GLU A 221 -4.96 -14.42 -13.25
N THR A 222 -5.77 -14.25 -14.27
CA THR A 222 -5.39 -14.45 -15.67
C THR A 222 -4.89 -13.15 -16.28
N GLU A 223 -4.23 -13.23 -17.46
CA GLU A 223 -3.78 -12.04 -18.18
C GLU A 223 -4.95 -11.16 -18.64
N ASP A 224 -6.04 -11.77 -19.12
CA ASP A 224 -7.22 -11.03 -19.54
C ASP A 224 -7.86 -10.25 -18.38
N GLU A 225 -7.94 -10.86 -17.20
CA GLU A 225 -8.44 -10.21 -15.98
C GLU A 225 -7.53 -9.05 -15.54
N LEU A 226 -6.19 -9.19 -15.68
CA LEU A 226 -5.27 -8.10 -15.40
C LEU A 226 -5.45 -6.93 -16.37
N ARG A 227 -5.58 -7.23 -17.66
CA ARG A 227 -5.83 -6.21 -18.70
C ARG A 227 -7.18 -5.52 -18.49
N GLU A 228 -8.21 -6.25 -18.05
CA GLU A 228 -9.49 -5.67 -17.65
C GLU A 228 -9.32 -4.73 -16.45
N ALA A 229 -8.67 -5.18 -15.37
CA ALA A 229 -8.44 -4.36 -14.18
C ALA A 229 -7.64 -3.09 -14.50
N ILE A 230 -6.62 -3.17 -15.37
CA ILE A 230 -5.85 -2.00 -15.82
C ILE A 230 -6.74 -1.01 -16.57
N ARG A 231 -7.65 -1.49 -17.46
CA ARG A 231 -8.64 -0.63 -18.14
C ARG A 231 -9.62 0.02 -17.16
N ASP A 232 -10.13 -0.74 -16.18
CA ASP A 232 -11.06 -0.25 -15.18
C ASP A 232 -10.41 0.87 -14.34
N ILE A 233 -9.15 0.69 -13.92
CA ILE A 233 -8.37 1.68 -13.17
C ILE A 233 -8.16 2.96 -14.00
N HIS A 234 -7.84 2.81 -15.29
CA HIS A 234 -7.68 3.95 -16.19
C HIS A 234 -9.00 4.69 -16.38
N ALA A 235 -10.10 3.95 -16.60
CA ALA A 235 -11.46 4.50 -16.74
C ALA A 235 -11.93 5.21 -15.46
N ALA A 236 -11.51 4.73 -14.28
CA ALA A 236 -11.74 5.39 -12.99
C ALA A 236 -10.92 6.69 -12.81
N GLY A 237 -10.13 7.09 -13.79
CA GLY A 237 -9.44 8.37 -13.82
C GLY A 237 -8.01 8.36 -13.28
N ALA A 238 -7.49 7.24 -12.76
CA ALA A 238 -6.09 7.17 -12.35
C ALA A 238 -5.15 7.24 -13.56
N ARG A 239 -4.07 8.00 -13.44
CA ARG A 239 -3.04 8.16 -14.48
C ARG A 239 -1.66 7.67 -14.06
N ARG A 240 -1.54 7.13 -12.85
CA ARG A 240 -0.33 6.51 -12.33
C ARG A 240 -0.63 5.07 -11.91
N LEU A 241 0.18 4.11 -12.34
CA LEU A 241 -0.03 2.68 -12.08
C LEU A 241 1.27 2.01 -11.64
N ASN A 242 1.18 1.24 -10.56
CA ASN A 242 2.25 0.34 -10.12
C ASN A 242 1.79 -1.11 -10.24
N LEU A 243 2.62 -1.94 -10.88
CA LEU A 243 2.40 -3.38 -11.01
C LEU A 243 3.58 -4.11 -10.34
N GLY A 244 3.31 -4.87 -9.28
CA GLY A 244 4.33 -5.55 -8.51
C GLY A 244 4.02 -7.01 -8.25
N GLN A 245 5.04 -7.85 -8.05
CA GLN A 245 4.86 -9.25 -7.71
C GLN A 245 4.39 -9.41 -6.26
N TYR A 246 3.33 -10.16 -6.05
CA TYR A 246 2.95 -10.63 -4.74
C TYR A 246 4.01 -11.59 -4.16
N LEU A 247 4.43 -11.31 -2.94
CA LEU A 247 5.31 -12.18 -2.17
C LEU A 247 4.58 -12.52 -0.86
N ALA A 248 4.27 -13.79 -0.64
CA ALA A 248 3.57 -14.20 0.58
C ALA A 248 4.45 -13.92 1.81
N PRO A 249 3.96 -13.12 2.78
CA PRO A 249 4.74 -12.82 3.99
C PRO A 249 5.02 -14.03 4.88
N SER A 250 4.11 -15.00 4.89
CA SER A 250 4.27 -16.28 5.60
C SER A 250 3.38 -17.36 4.98
N ASP A 251 3.50 -18.60 5.48
CA ASP A 251 2.68 -19.75 5.09
C ASP A 251 1.19 -19.64 5.51
N ARG A 252 0.84 -18.63 6.29
CA ARG A 252 -0.55 -18.33 6.72
C ARG A 252 -1.29 -17.44 5.75
N HIS A 253 -0.56 -16.77 4.83
CA HIS A 253 -1.11 -15.87 3.83
C HIS A 253 -1.52 -16.62 2.56
N ILE A 254 -2.19 -15.93 1.64
CA ILE A 254 -2.51 -16.51 0.33
C ILE A 254 -1.21 -16.98 -0.33
N PRO A 255 -1.13 -18.24 -0.77
CA PRO A 255 0.08 -18.74 -1.42
C PRO A 255 0.27 -18.06 -2.78
N VAL A 256 1.53 -17.75 -3.12
CA VAL A 256 1.87 -17.31 -4.47
C VAL A 256 1.46 -18.39 -5.47
N LYS A 257 0.66 -18.03 -6.46
CA LYS A 257 0.19 -18.92 -7.52
C LYS A 257 1.10 -18.93 -8.73
N ARG A 258 1.78 -17.82 -8.98
CA ARG A 258 2.69 -17.63 -10.10
C ARG A 258 3.69 -16.52 -9.80
N TYR A 259 4.90 -16.68 -10.32
CA TYR A 259 5.88 -15.61 -10.44
C TYR A 259 5.91 -15.12 -11.89
N TYR A 260 5.58 -13.86 -12.11
CA TYR A 260 5.69 -13.21 -13.40
C TYR A 260 7.14 -12.84 -13.67
N SER A 261 7.59 -13.09 -14.89
CA SER A 261 8.93 -12.71 -15.33
C SER A 261 9.06 -11.20 -15.57
N PRO A 262 10.29 -10.64 -15.55
CA PRO A 262 10.50 -9.24 -15.92
C PRO A 262 9.97 -8.87 -17.31
N VAL A 263 9.96 -9.82 -18.24
CA VAL A 263 9.41 -9.62 -19.60
C VAL A 263 7.90 -9.44 -19.58
N GLU A 264 7.19 -10.25 -18.79
CA GLU A 264 5.73 -10.14 -18.64
C GLU A 264 5.34 -8.84 -17.93
N PHE A 265 6.09 -8.43 -16.89
CA PHE A 265 5.88 -7.12 -16.26
C PHE A 265 6.07 -5.99 -17.27
N ARG A 266 7.09 -6.05 -18.11
CA ARG A 266 7.33 -5.05 -19.17
C ARG A 266 6.15 -4.98 -20.14
N ALA A 267 5.67 -6.12 -20.62
CA ALA A 267 4.53 -6.17 -21.55
C ALA A 267 3.25 -5.58 -20.95
N LEU A 268 2.99 -5.83 -19.65
CA LEU A 268 1.85 -5.22 -18.94
C LEU A 268 2.06 -3.71 -18.73
N GLY A 269 3.28 -3.27 -18.48
CA GLY A 269 3.63 -1.85 -18.39
C GLY A 269 3.40 -1.11 -19.71
N GLU A 270 3.92 -1.64 -20.82
CA GLU A 270 3.71 -1.11 -22.18
C GLU A 270 2.22 -1.09 -22.55
N TYR A 271 1.48 -2.10 -22.15
CA TYR A 271 0.02 -2.11 -22.33
C TYR A 271 -0.65 -0.96 -21.56
N ALA A 272 -0.29 -0.74 -20.29
CA ALA A 272 -0.82 0.36 -19.51
C ALA A 272 -0.47 1.73 -20.12
N GLU A 273 0.78 1.92 -20.55
CA GLU A 273 1.22 3.13 -21.25
C GLU A 273 0.41 3.39 -22.52
N SER A 274 0.10 2.33 -23.27
CA SER A 274 -0.72 2.43 -24.50
C SER A 274 -2.16 2.88 -24.23
N LEU A 275 -2.68 2.71 -23.02
CA LEU A 275 -3.98 3.22 -22.59
C LEU A 275 -3.96 4.68 -22.17
N GLY A 276 -2.77 5.30 -21.98
CA GLY A 276 -2.62 6.69 -21.60
C GLY A 276 -2.31 6.92 -20.10
N PHE A 277 -1.81 5.90 -19.38
CA PHE A 277 -1.19 6.17 -18.09
C PHE A 277 0.08 7.02 -18.27
N LEU A 278 0.23 8.04 -17.43
CA LEU A 278 1.36 8.99 -17.51
C LEU A 278 2.61 8.45 -16.84
N LYS A 279 2.45 7.64 -15.79
CA LYS A 279 3.55 7.02 -15.08
C LYS A 279 3.19 5.56 -14.77
N VAL A 280 4.01 4.64 -15.26
CA VAL A 280 3.85 3.21 -15.02
C VAL A 280 5.13 2.66 -14.42
N GLU A 281 5.04 2.11 -13.23
CA GLU A 281 6.11 1.32 -12.62
C GLU A 281 5.70 -0.15 -12.66
N SER A 282 6.39 -0.95 -13.44
CA SER A 282 6.02 -2.36 -13.63
C SER A 282 7.24 -3.26 -13.48
N GLY A 283 7.24 -4.13 -12.47
CA GLY A 283 8.36 -5.02 -12.23
C GLY A 283 8.21 -5.90 -10.99
N PRO A 284 9.01 -6.97 -10.89
CA PRO A 284 8.88 -7.95 -9.80
C PRO A 284 9.09 -7.37 -8.39
N LEU A 285 9.89 -6.33 -8.26
CA LEU A 285 10.20 -5.68 -6.97
C LEU A 285 9.44 -4.38 -6.74
N VAL A 286 8.60 -3.95 -7.70
CA VAL A 286 7.77 -2.76 -7.57
C VAL A 286 6.79 -2.93 -6.40
N ARG A 287 6.60 -1.85 -5.64
CA ARG A 287 5.63 -1.71 -4.56
C ARG A 287 4.83 -0.43 -4.77
N SER A 288 3.71 -0.26 -4.08
CA SER A 288 2.84 0.92 -4.22
C SER A 288 3.59 2.24 -4.02
N SER A 289 4.57 2.27 -3.11
CA SER A 289 5.39 3.46 -2.84
C SER A 289 6.78 3.42 -3.51
N TYR A 290 7.03 2.49 -4.43
CA TYR A 290 8.33 2.42 -5.12
C TYR A 290 8.46 3.55 -6.12
N HIS A 291 9.63 4.24 -6.11
CA HIS A 291 9.88 5.44 -6.90
C HIS A 291 8.76 6.51 -6.79
N ALA A 292 8.21 6.67 -5.59
CA ALA A 292 7.06 7.52 -5.27
C ALA A 292 7.36 9.03 -5.38
N LYS A 293 8.24 9.45 -6.27
CA LYS A 293 8.40 10.89 -6.60
C LYS A 293 7.41 11.28 -7.68
N PRO A 294 6.82 12.51 -7.61
CA PRO A 294 5.90 13.02 -8.63
C PRO A 294 6.47 13.01 -10.05
#